data_693064e7a1e3abb2dd27fb7a45cce9da
#
_entry.id   693064e7a1e3abb2dd27fb7a45cce9da
#
_cell.length_a   1.000
_cell.length_b   1.000
_cell.length_c   1.000
_cell.angle_alpha   90.00
_cell.angle_beta   90.00
_cell.angle_gamma   90.00
#
_symmetry.space_group_name_H-M   'P 1'
#
loop_
_entity.id
_entity.type
_entity.pdbx_description
1 polymer ?
#
loop_
_entity_poly.entity_id
_entity_poly.type
_entity_poly.pdbx_seq_one_letter_code
_entity_poly.pdbx_strand_id
1 'polypeptide(L)'
;MTVGMVPGASIAGMVFSLVVSFALPIGLFVYAKKKLGAKAAPFFIGCGVFFVMVLMLEAAIHRIVFQLAGEALAGSVILYAVYGGLMAALFEETGRYIAMRFLVKPMDFPNAFMYGAGHGGVEAMLLCGVASISNIAGAVMINSGTMSAQLATLDAEKAADTAAALSALWTTPSLTFFAGGVERIIAVVLHLSLSILV
;
A
#
# COMPACT_ATOMS: atom_id res chain seq x y z
N MET A 1 -20.90 -2.83 -24.92
CA MET A 1 -19.62 -2.45 -24.31
C MET A 1 -18.66 -3.63 -24.39
N THR A 2 -17.48 -3.46 -24.97
CA THR A 2 -16.49 -4.54 -25.03
C THR A 2 -15.60 -4.44 -23.80
N VAL A 3 -15.72 -5.40 -22.88
CA VAL A 3 -14.78 -5.59 -21.79
C VAL A 3 -13.52 -6.22 -22.39
N GLY A 4 -12.35 -5.63 -22.17
CA GLY A 4 -11.07 -6.14 -22.64
C GLY A 4 -10.67 -7.42 -21.92
N MET A 5 -9.66 -8.12 -22.43
CA MET A 5 -9.03 -9.25 -21.74
C MET A 5 -7.82 -8.75 -20.95
N VAL A 6 -7.71 -9.14 -19.68
CA VAL A 6 -6.54 -8.81 -18.85
C VAL A 6 -5.37 -9.70 -19.26
N PRO A 7 -4.23 -9.11 -19.67
CA PRO A 7 -3.05 -9.90 -20.11
C PRO A 7 -2.51 -10.79 -18.99
N GLY A 8 -2.06 -12.01 -19.33
CA GLY A 8 -1.44 -12.91 -18.36
C GLY A 8 -0.21 -12.31 -17.66
N ALA A 9 0.56 -11.46 -18.36
CA ALA A 9 1.68 -10.72 -17.77
C ALA A 9 1.23 -9.71 -16.71
N SER A 10 0.06 -9.05 -16.89
CA SER A 10 -0.51 -8.16 -15.86
C SER A 10 -0.91 -8.94 -14.61
N ILE A 11 -1.55 -10.12 -14.80
CA ILE A 11 -1.91 -11.00 -13.68
C ILE A 11 -0.63 -11.47 -12.96
N ALA A 12 0.42 -11.86 -13.67
CA ALA A 12 1.69 -12.23 -13.06
C ALA A 12 2.31 -11.09 -12.25
N GLY A 13 2.24 -9.84 -12.74
CA GLY A 13 2.69 -8.66 -12.00
C GLY A 13 1.86 -8.42 -10.72
N MET A 14 0.54 -8.59 -10.79
CA MET A 14 -0.35 -8.49 -9.63
C MET A 14 -0.03 -9.57 -8.58
N VAL A 15 0.20 -10.82 -9.01
CA VAL A 15 0.60 -11.93 -8.12
C VAL A 15 1.97 -11.67 -7.50
N PHE A 16 2.94 -11.18 -8.27
CA PHE A 16 4.24 -10.77 -7.75
C PHE A 16 4.10 -9.71 -6.65
N SER A 17 3.34 -8.65 -6.91
CA SER A 17 3.09 -7.57 -5.94
C SER A 17 2.36 -8.06 -4.69
N LEU A 18 1.38 -8.97 -4.85
CA LEU A 18 0.70 -9.62 -3.74
C LEU A 18 1.69 -10.41 -2.87
N VAL A 19 2.49 -11.27 -3.49
CA VAL A 19 3.47 -12.11 -2.78
C VAL A 19 4.48 -11.25 -2.03
N VAL A 20 5.05 -10.23 -2.68
CA VAL A 20 5.99 -9.30 -2.04
C VAL A 20 5.34 -8.61 -0.85
N SER A 21 4.12 -8.08 -1.01
CA SER A 21 3.45 -7.32 0.03
C SER A 21 3.18 -8.11 1.32
N PHE A 22 3.01 -9.42 1.22
CA PHE A 22 2.78 -10.28 2.40
C PHE A 22 4.02 -11.07 2.83
N ALA A 23 4.74 -11.68 1.88
CA ALA A 23 5.88 -12.54 2.22
C ALA A 23 7.06 -11.76 2.80
N LEU A 24 7.32 -10.53 2.30
CA LEU A 24 8.44 -9.72 2.78
C LEU A 24 8.27 -9.34 4.26
N PRO A 25 7.19 -8.69 4.72
CA PRO A 25 7.07 -8.33 6.12
C PRO A 25 6.95 -9.54 7.06
N ILE A 26 6.31 -10.63 6.62
CA ILE A 26 6.26 -11.89 7.40
C ILE A 26 7.68 -12.47 7.52
N GLY A 27 8.44 -12.50 6.43
CA GLY A 27 9.83 -12.95 6.43
C GLY A 27 10.73 -12.12 7.35
N LEU A 28 10.59 -10.78 7.30
CA LEU A 28 11.32 -9.86 8.17
C LEU A 28 10.95 -10.03 9.64
N PHE A 29 9.67 -10.23 9.96
CA PHE A 29 9.21 -10.56 11.30
C PHE A 29 9.88 -11.84 11.83
N VAL A 30 9.83 -12.91 11.03
CA VAL A 30 10.43 -14.20 11.41
C VAL A 30 11.94 -14.09 11.56
N TYR A 31 12.62 -13.38 10.66
CA TYR A 31 14.04 -13.11 10.72
C TYR A 31 14.42 -12.34 11.99
N ALA A 32 13.75 -11.21 12.24
CA ALA A 32 14.02 -10.40 13.43
C ALA A 32 13.77 -11.18 14.72
N LYS A 33 12.70 -11.97 14.76
CA LYS A 33 12.38 -12.81 15.93
C LYS A 33 13.41 -13.90 16.17
N LYS A 34 13.82 -14.64 15.12
CA LYS A 34 14.66 -15.84 15.27
C LYS A 34 16.16 -15.54 15.25
N LYS A 35 16.60 -14.52 14.49
CA LYS A 35 18.02 -14.23 14.27
C LYS A 35 18.51 -13.03 15.06
N LEU A 36 17.68 -11.99 15.23
CA LEU A 36 18.07 -10.79 15.96
C LEU A 36 17.60 -10.82 17.42
N GLY A 37 16.76 -11.76 17.83
CA GLY A 37 16.23 -11.84 19.19
C GLY A 37 15.19 -10.73 19.52
N ALA A 38 14.64 -10.06 18.51
CA ALA A 38 13.68 -9.00 18.70
C ALA A 38 12.40 -9.47 19.41
N LYS A 39 11.78 -8.58 20.19
CA LYS A 39 10.43 -8.80 20.71
C LYS A 39 9.40 -8.69 19.58
N ALA A 40 8.27 -9.37 19.71
CA ALA A 40 7.19 -9.26 18.72
C ALA A 40 6.40 -7.95 18.82
N ALA A 41 6.28 -7.39 20.03
CA ALA A 41 5.47 -6.18 20.28
C ALA A 41 5.84 -4.99 19.39
N PRO A 42 7.11 -4.65 19.12
CA PRO A 42 7.47 -3.54 18.22
C PRO A 42 6.86 -3.66 16.82
N PHE A 43 6.72 -4.87 16.27
CA PHE A 43 6.05 -5.08 14.98
C PHE A 43 4.61 -4.57 15.02
N PHE A 44 3.84 -5.00 16.00
CA PHE A 44 2.43 -4.60 16.12
C PHE A 44 2.28 -3.13 16.51
N ILE A 45 3.25 -2.57 17.26
CA ILE A 45 3.30 -1.12 17.53
C ILE A 45 3.49 -0.37 16.21
N GLY A 46 4.43 -0.80 15.33
CA GLY A 46 4.63 -0.23 14.01
C GLY A 46 3.38 -0.28 13.15
N CYS A 47 2.69 -1.43 13.11
CA CYS A 47 1.41 -1.59 12.41
C CYS A 47 0.35 -0.60 12.93
N GLY A 48 0.21 -0.48 14.25
CA GLY A 48 -0.75 0.42 14.89
C GLY A 48 -0.46 1.89 14.62
N VAL A 49 0.82 2.26 14.61
CA VAL A 49 1.24 3.65 14.31
C VAL A 49 0.88 4.01 12.87
N PHE A 50 1.20 3.16 11.89
CA PHE A 50 0.79 3.39 10.51
C PHE A 50 -0.74 3.56 10.42
N PHE A 51 -1.50 2.66 11.02
CA PHE A 51 -2.95 2.72 10.98
C PHE A 51 -3.50 4.04 11.56
N VAL A 52 -3.03 4.47 12.73
CA VAL A 52 -3.52 5.68 13.38
C VAL A 52 -3.01 6.94 12.68
N MET A 53 -1.71 7.02 12.41
CA MET A 53 -1.10 8.25 11.90
C MET A 53 -1.45 8.47 10.42
N VAL A 54 -1.39 7.42 9.59
CA VAL A 54 -1.59 7.53 8.15
C VAL A 54 -3.05 7.32 7.77
N LEU A 55 -3.63 6.16 8.11
CA LEU A 55 -4.97 5.84 7.62
C LEU A 55 -6.10 6.62 8.33
N MET A 56 -5.85 7.12 9.55
CA MET A 56 -6.86 7.92 10.27
C MET A 56 -6.53 9.42 10.23
N LEU A 57 -5.39 9.84 10.76
CA LEU A 57 -5.10 11.26 10.95
C LEU A 57 -4.69 11.95 9.64
N GLU A 58 -3.71 11.41 8.93
CA GLU A 58 -3.27 11.97 7.66
C GLU A 58 -4.40 11.93 6.61
N ALA A 59 -5.11 10.81 6.49
CA ALA A 59 -6.24 10.69 5.57
C ALA A 59 -7.36 11.69 5.88
N ALA A 60 -7.61 12.03 7.15
CA ALA A 60 -8.58 13.05 7.53
C ALA A 60 -8.14 14.45 7.06
N ILE A 61 -6.85 14.77 7.23
CA ILE A 61 -6.28 16.04 6.75
C ILE A 61 -6.29 16.09 5.21
N HIS A 62 -5.90 15.01 4.54
CA HIS A 62 -5.98 14.92 3.08
C HIS A 62 -7.39 15.24 2.57
N ARG A 63 -8.43 14.69 3.19
CA ARG A 63 -9.81 14.98 2.80
C ARG A 63 -10.13 16.48 2.85
N ILE A 64 -9.69 17.18 3.92
CA ILE A 64 -9.90 18.63 4.06
C ILE A 64 -9.10 19.39 3.00
N VAL A 65 -7.83 19.07 2.83
CA VAL A 65 -6.94 19.77 1.88
C VAL A 65 -7.42 19.57 0.44
N PHE A 66 -7.85 18.37 0.05
CA PHE A 66 -8.38 18.13 -1.29
C PHE A 66 -9.73 18.82 -1.55
N GLN A 67 -10.54 19.03 -0.52
CA GLN A 67 -11.75 19.86 -0.65
C GLN A 67 -11.44 21.34 -0.87
N LEU A 68 -10.36 21.86 -0.26
CA LEU A 68 -10.00 23.28 -0.31
C LEU A 68 -9.06 23.63 -1.47
N ALA A 69 -8.14 22.75 -1.83
CA ALA A 69 -7.05 23.00 -2.76
C ALA A 69 -6.84 21.87 -3.79
N GLY A 70 -7.79 20.96 -3.95
CA GLY A 70 -7.66 19.77 -4.80
C GLY A 70 -7.38 20.13 -6.27
N GLU A 71 -8.00 21.16 -6.82
CA GLU A 71 -7.76 21.61 -8.19
C GLU A 71 -6.33 22.11 -8.39
N ALA A 72 -5.80 22.89 -7.45
CA ALA A 72 -4.44 23.38 -7.51
C ALA A 72 -3.42 22.24 -7.40
N LEU A 73 -3.67 21.26 -6.53
CA LEU A 73 -2.83 20.07 -6.38
C LEU A 73 -2.88 19.20 -7.64
N ALA A 74 -4.07 18.96 -8.22
CA ALA A 74 -4.23 18.18 -9.43
C ALA A 74 -3.60 18.87 -10.67
N GLY A 75 -3.53 20.20 -10.67
CA GLY A 75 -2.93 20.98 -11.75
C GLY A 75 -1.39 20.97 -11.79
N SER A 76 -0.71 20.44 -10.76
CA SER A 76 0.74 20.44 -10.68
C SER A 76 1.31 19.18 -10.02
N VAL A 77 1.96 18.33 -10.82
CA VAL A 77 2.63 17.12 -10.33
C VAL A 77 3.66 17.44 -9.24
N ILE A 78 4.39 18.55 -9.39
CA ILE A 78 5.41 18.97 -8.40
C ILE A 78 4.74 19.35 -7.08
N LEU A 79 3.69 20.18 -7.13
CA LEU A 79 2.96 20.60 -5.93
C LEU A 79 2.34 19.41 -5.22
N TYR A 80 1.73 18.48 -5.99
CA TYR A 80 1.17 17.25 -5.47
C TYR A 80 2.22 16.38 -4.77
N ALA A 81 3.39 16.18 -5.41
CA ALA A 81 4.48 15.37 -4.86
C ALA A 81 5.08 16.00 -3.59
N VAL A 82 5.30 17.32 -3.59
CA VAL A 82 5.82 18.05 -2.42
C VAL A 82 4.81 17.97 -1.27
N TYR A 83 3.53 18.20 -1.54
CA TYR A 83 2.48 18.10 -0.53
C TYR A 83 2.43 16.69 0.06
N GLY A 84 2.35 15.65 -0.78
CA GLY A 84 2.29 14.26 -0.32
C GLY A 84 3.53 13.86 0.49
N GLY A 85 4.73 14.21 0.02
CA GLY A 85 5.97 13.94 0.74
C GLY A 85 6.08 14.63 2.09
N LEU A 86 5.62 15.89 2.20
CA LEU A 86 5.60 16.62 3.47
C LEU A 86 4.58 16.03 4.45
N MET A 87 3.41 15.62 3.95
CA MET A 87 2.37 15.01 4.79
C MET A 87 2.83 13.65 5.32
N ALA A 88 3.34 12.78 4.45
CA ALA A 88 3.90 11.50 4.87
C ALA A 88 5.03 11.70 5.90
N ALA A 89 5.99 12.59 5.63
CA ALA A 89 7.07 12.88 6.57
C ALA A 89 6.54 13.38 7.93
N LEU A 90 5.55 14.27 7.92
CA LEU A 90 4.97 14.83 9.14
C LEU A 90 4.29 13.74 9.99
N PHE A 91 3.41 12.95 9.39
CA PHE A 91 2.62 11.98 10.15
C PHE A 91 3.42 10.73 10.48
N GLU A 92 4.12 10.16 9.51
CA GLU A 92 4.84 8.91 9.71
C GLU A 92 6.04 9.08 10.63
N GLU A 93 6.88 10.10 10.43
CA GLU A 93 8.07 10.27 11.25
C GLU A 93 7.73 10.79 12.65
N THR A 94 6.71 11.63 12.80
CA THR A 94 6.21 12.02 14.13
C THR A 94 5.67 10.79 14.87
N GLY A 95 4.86 9.98 14.22
CA GLY A 95 4.33 8.75 14.81
C GLY A 95 5.42 7.75 15.17
N ARG A 96 6.39 7.56 14.28
CA ARG A 96 7.59 6.73 14.50
C ARG A 96 8.36 7.21 15.72
N TYR A 97 8.71 8.48 15.78
CA TYR A 97 9.47 9.06 16.89
C TYR A 97 8.76 8.86 18.22
N ILE A 98 7.46 9.21 18.30
CA ILE A 98 6.65 9.04 19.53
C ILE A 98 6.61 7.57 19.96
N ALA A 99 6.31 6.66 19.04
CA ALA A 99 6.20 5.24 19.37
C ALA A 99 7.53 4.65 19.80
N MET A 100 8.60 4.93 19.10
CA MET A 100 9.91 4.40 19.43
C MET A 100 10.43 4.97 20.75
N ARG A 101 10.20 6.26 21.01
CA ARG A 101 10.62 6.92 22.26
C ARG A 101 9.89 6.41 23.48
N PHE A 102 8.57 6.12 23.36
CA PHE A 102 7.72 5.86 24.53
C PHE A 102 7.19 4.43 24.61
N LEU A 103 6.99 3.73 23.50
CA LEU A 103 6.32 2.42 23.46
C LEU A 103 7.27 1.26 23.19
N VAL A 104 8.32 1.45 22.37
CA VAL A 104 9.28 0.36 22.05
C VAL A 104 10.32 0.23 23.17
N LYS A 105 10.30 -0.89 23.89
CA LYS A 105 11.22 -1.17 24.99
C LYS A 105 11.75 -2.61 24.96
N PRO A 106 13.08 -2.83 25.06
CA PRO A 106 14.14 -1.83 25.01
C PRO A 106 14.25 -1.18 23.64
N MET A 107 14.81 0.02 23.60
CA MET A 107 15.14 0.72 22.37
C MET A 107 16.54 0.26 21.92
N ASP A 108 16.58 -0.76 21.09
CA ASP A 108 17.80 -1.37 20.54
C ASP A 108 17.60 -1.73 19.07
N PHE A 109 18.68 -2.04 18.38
CA PHE A 109 18.65 -2.38 16.96
C PHE A 109 17.64 -3.48 16.59
N PRO A 110 17.57 -4.64 17.30
CA PRO A 110 16.57 -5.66 16.97
C PRO A 110 15.13 -5.18 17.03
N ASN A 111 14.78 -4.41 18.06
CA ASN A 111 13.43 -3.91 18.25
C ASN A 111 13.10 -2.73 17.31
N ALA A 112 14.07 -1.89 16.98
CA ALA A 112 13.93 -0.85 15.95
C ALA A 112 13.67 -1.47 14.56
N PHE A 113 14.46 -2.48 14.19
CA PHE A 113 14.27 -3.26 12.97
C PHE A 113 12.86 -3.89 12.92
N MET A 114 12.44 -4.52 14.02
CA MET A 114 11.12 -5.15 14.14
C MET A 114 9.98 -4.13 14.01
N TYR A 115 10.13 -2.93 14.57
CA TYR A 115 9.17 -1.83 14.40
C TYR A 115 9.07 -1.40 12.93
N GLY A 116 10.21 -1.16 12.28
CA GLY A 116 10.25 -0.79 10.85
C GLY A 116 9.62 -1.85 9.95
N ALA A 117 9.87 -3.14 10.25
CA ALA A 117 9.23 -4.26 9.55
C ALA A 117 7.70 -4.28 9.73
N GLY A 118 7.20 -3.88 10.90
CA GLY A 118 5.77 -3.75 11.17
C GLY A 118 5.14 -2.56 10.46
N HIS A 119 5.75 -1.39 10.57
CA HIS A 119 5.26 -0.15 9.97
C HIS A 119 5.21 -0.25 8.44
N GLY A 120 6.36 -0.44 7.79
CA GLY A 120 6.41 -0.58 6.32
C GLY A 120 5.74 -1.86 5.81
N GLY A 121 5.70 -2.91 6.66
CA GLY A 121 5.02 -4.16 6.33
C GLY A 121 3.52 -4.02 6.22
N VAL A 122 2.87 -3.38 7.20
CA VAL A 122 1.41 -3.16 7.15
C VAL A 122 1.04 -2.20 6.04
N GLU A 123 1.85 -1.19 5.78
CA GLU A 123 1.69 -0.31 4.60
C GLU A 123 1.68 -1.12 3.31
N ALA A 124 2.69 -1.95 3.08
CA ALA A 124 2.77 -2.81 1.90
C ALA A 124 1.54 -3.74 1.78
N MET A 125 1.12 -4.37 2.88
CA MET A 125 -0.05 -5.25 2.90
C MET A 125 -1.34 -4.52 2.56
N LEU A 126 -1.59 -3.35 3.15
CA LEU A 126 -2.85 -2.63 2.99
C LEU A 126 -2.94 -1.88 1.66
N LEU A 127 -1.87 -1.17 1.26
CA LEU A 127 -1.90 -0.33 0.07
C LEU A 127 -1.71 -1.14 -1.23
N CYS A 128 -0.80 -2.10 -1.24
CA CYS A 128 -0.50 -2.88 -2.44
C CYS A 128 -1.09 -4.31 -2.40
N GLY A 129 -0.97 -4.98 -1.25
CA GLY A 129 -1.43 -6.36 -1.11
C GLY A 129 -2.94 -6.52 -1.30
N VAL A 130 -3.75 -5.72 -0.58
CA VAL A 130 -5.21 -5.73 -0.69
C VAL A 130 -5.66 -5.30 -2.10
N ALA A 131 -5.04 -4.26 -2.67
CA ALA A 131 -5.32 -3.84 -4.03
C ALA A 131 -5.00 -4.94 -5.05
N SER A 132 -3.90 -5.68 -4.88
CA SER A 132 -3.52 -6.80 -5.75
C SER A 132 -4.54 -7.95 -5.66
N ILE A 133 -5.07 -8.26 -4.47
CA ILE A 133 -6.15 -9.27 -4.31
C ILE A 133 -7.38 -8.84 -5.12
N SER A 134 -7.82 -7.59 -4.97
CA SER A 134 -8.98 -7.06 -5.69
C SER A 134 -8.76 -7.07 -7.20
N ASN A 135 -7.58 -6.67 -7.66
CA ASN A 135 -7.22 -6.64 -9.07
C ASN A 135 -7.18 -8.05 -9.69
N ILE A 136 -6.62 -9.04 -8.97
CA ILE A 136 -6.59 -10.44 -9.42
C ILE A 136 -8.02 -10.98 -9.50
N ALA A 137 -8.85 -10.75 -8.49
CA ALA A 137 -10.25 -11.16 -8.52
C ALA A 137 -11.00 -10.55 -9.71
N GLY A 138 -10.83 -9.23 -9.94
CA GLY A 138 -11.39 -8.54 -11.11
C GLY A 138 -10.89 -9.12 -12.44
N ALA A 139 -9.58 -9.39 -12.55
CA ALA A 139 -8.99 -9.99 -13.75
C ALA A 139 -9.55 -11.39 -14.05
N VAL A 140 -9.74 -12.23 -13.02
CA VAL A 140 -10.36 -13.55 -13.16
C VAL A 140 -11.81 -13.43 -13.64
N MET A 141 -12.60 -12.52 -13.04
CA MET A 141 -13.99 -12.29 -13.45
C MET A 141 -14.10 -11.75 -14.88
N ILE A 142 -13.19 -10.88 -15.29
CA ILE A 142 -13.14 -10.37 -16.66
C ILE A 142 -12.81 -11.47 -17.64
N ASN A 143 -11.73 -12.22 -17.41
CA ASN A 143 -11.23 -13.23 -18.33
C ASN A 143 -12.14 -14.48 -18.40
N SER A 144 -12.94 -14.75 -17.36
CA SER A 144 -13.94 -15.82 -17.37
C SER A 144 -15.27 -15.43 -18.03
N GLY A 145 -15.47 -14.14 -18.37
CA GLY A 145 -16.75 -13.63 -18.88
C GLY A 145 -17.79 -13.36 -17.79
N THR A 146 -17.53 -13.70 -16.53
CA THR A 146 -18.45 -13.46 -15.40
C THR A 146 -18.76 -11.98 -15.24
N MET A 147 -17.75 -11.09 -15.44
CA MET A 147 -17.94 -9.65 -15.36
C MET A 147 -18.93 -9.16 -16.43
N SER A 148 -18.80 -9.63 -17.66
CA SER A 148 -19.73 -9.25 -18.75
C SER A 148 -21.17 -9.67 -18.45
N ALA A 149 -21.36 -10.85 -17.85
CA ALA A 149 -22.67 -11.31 -17.42
C ALA A 149 -23.27 -10.45 -16.30
N GLN A 150 -22.44 -10.02 -15.33
CA GLN A 150 -22.88 -9.12 -14.26
C GLN A 150 -23.22 -7.72 -14.79
N LEU A 151 -22.41 -7.16 -15.68
CA LEU A 151 -22.68 -5.85 -16.29
C LEU A 151 -24.00 -5.84 -17.07
N ALA A 152 -24.37 -6.96 -17.70
CA ALA A 152 -25.64 -7.09 -18.40
C ALA A 152 -26.87 -7.04 -17.48
N THR A 153 -26.70 -7.19 -16.17
CA THR A 153 -27.82 -7.10 -15.18
C THR A 153 -27.97 -5.68 -14.60
N LEU A 154 -27.03 -4.79 -14.87
CA LEU A 154 -27.06 -3.40 -14.39
C LEU A 154 -27.76 -2.48 -15.39
N ASP A 155 -28.23 -1.31 -14.91
CA ASP A 155 -28.61 -0.23 -15.80
C ASP A 155 -27.37 0.26 -16.60
N ALA A 156 -27.63 0.92 -17.74
CA ALA A 156 -26.59 1.28 -18.70
C ALA A 156 -25.54 2.22 -18.10
N GLU A 157 -25.94 3.13 -17.23
CA GLU A 157 -25.03 4.09 -16.57
C GLU A 157 -24.09 3.38 -15.60
N LYS A 158 -24.63 2.58 -14.68
CA LYS A 158 -23.81 1.79 -13.72
C LYS A 158 -22.92 0.77 -14.43
N ALA A 159 -23.42 0.14 -15.49
CA ALA A 159 -22.61 -0.78 -16.28
C ALA A 159 -21.41 -0.06 -16.92
N ALA A 160 -21.64 1.18 -17.44
CA ALA A 160 -20.60 2.01 -18.03
C ALA A 160 -19.53 2.41 -16.99
N ASP A 161 -19.96 2.91 -15.84
CA ASP A 161 -19.07 3.36 -14.77
C ASP A 161 -18.22 2.19 -14.21
N THR A 162 -18.85 1.04 -14.00
CA THR A 162 -18.14 -0.17 -13.54
C THR A 162 -17.12 -0.64 -14.56
N ALA A 163 -17.48 -0.69 -15.85
CA ALA A 163 -16.56 -1.07 -16.91
C ALA A 163 -15.39 -0.07 -17.05
N ALA A 164 -15.66 1.24 -16.91
CA ALA A 164 -14.63 2.27 -16.91
C ALA A 164 -13.66 2.12 -15.73
N ALA A 165 -14.16 1.89 -14.53
CA ALA A 165 -13.33 1.67 -13.33
C ALA A 165 -12.42 0.45 -13.48
N LEU A 166 -12.90 -0.64 -14.10
CA LEU A 166 -12.13 -1.86 -14.32
C LEU A 166 -11.18 -1.77 -15.52
N SER A 167 -11.34 -0.78 -16.38
CA SER A 167 -10.56 -0.68 -17.63
C SER A 167 -9.05 -0.63 -17.41
N ALA A 168 -8.61 -0.06 -16.29
CA ALA A 168 -7.19 -0.02 -15.91
C ALA A 168 -6.54 -1.41 -15.85
N LEU A 169 -7.28 -2.48 -15.58
CA LEU A 169 -6.75 -3.84 -15.49
C LEU A 169 -6.21 -4.37 -16.83
N TRP A 170 -6.75 -3.92 -17.96
CA TRP A 170 -6.30 -4.34 -19.31
C TRP A 170 -5.66 -3.22 -20.13
N THR A 171 -5.84 -1.96 -19.74
CA THR A 171 -5.21 -0.81 -20.44
C THR A 171 -3.86 -0.41 -19.85
N THR A 172 -3.64 -0.68 -18.55
CA THR A 172 -2.36 -0.39 -17.90
C THR A 172 -1.27 -1.35 -18.38
N PRO A 173 -0.07 -0.85 -18.76
CA PRO A 173 1.05 -1.69 -19.12
C PRO A 173 1.37 -2.70 -18.01
N SER A 174 1.60 -3.98 -18.38
CA SER A 174 1.84 -5.06 -17.40
C SER A 174 3.02 -4.77 -16.46
N LEU A 175 4.03 -4.05 -16.92
CA LEU A 175 5.20 -3.68 -16.13
C LEU A 175 4.83 -2.81 -14.91
N THR A 176 3.76 -2.01 -15.00
CA THR A 176 3.30 -1.16 -13.90
C THR A 176 2.88 -2.00 -12.69
N PHE A 177 2.26 -3.16 -12.92
CA PHE A 177 1.89 -4.06 -11.82
C PHE A 177 3.11 -4.68 -11.12
N PHE A 178 4.19 -4.98 -11.86
CA PHE A 178 5.47 -5.40 -11.26
C PHE A 178 6.14 -4.26 -10.50
N ALA A 179 6.11 -3.05 -11.07
CA ALA A 179 6.70 -1.87 -10.43
C ALA A 179 6.09 -1.60 -9.04
N GLY A 180 4.79 -1.86 -8.85
CA GLY A 180 4.15 -1.77 -7.54
C GLY A 180 4.79 -2.67 -6.49
N GLY A 181 5.09 -3.93 -6.82
CA GLY A 181 5.77 -4.84 -5.90
C GLY A 181 7.23 -4.43 -5.61
N VAL A 182 7.95 -3.97 -6.63
CA VAL A 182 9.34 -3.47 -6.46
C VAL A 182 9.35 -2.23 -5.57
N GLU A 183 8.42 -1.31 -5.78
CA GLU A 183 8.27 -0.10 -4.99
C GLU A 183 8.00 -0.45 -3.51
N ARG A 184 7.19 -1.48 -3.20
CA ARG A 184 6.97 -1.94 -1.82
C ARG A 184 8.25 -2.49 -1.17
N ILE A 185 9.13 -3.15 -1.92
CA ILE A 185 10.43 -3.57 -1.39
C ILE A 185 11.24 -2.34 -0.96
N ILE A 186 11.29 -1.33 -1.81
CA ILE A 186 12.03 -0.08 -1.54
C ILE A 186 11.43 0.65 -0.33
N ALA A 187 10.10 0.77 -0.27
CA ALA A 187 9.40 1.40 0.85
C ALA A 187 9.68 0.69 2.19
N VAL A 188 9.59 -0.65 2.22
CA VAL A 188 9.89 -1.42 3.43
C VAL A 188 11.35 -1.24 3.87
N VAL A 189 12.30 -1.24 2.93
CA VAL A 189 13.72 -0.97 3.23
C VAL A 189 13.91 0.45 3.79
N LEU A 190 13.20 1.43 3.24
CA LEU A 190 13.22 2.81 3.76
C LEU A 190 12.70 2.85 5.21
N HIS A 191 11.56 2.22 5.50
CA HIS A 191 10.99 2.19 6.86
C HIS A 191 11.89 1.48 7.85
N LEU A 192 12.57 0.39 7.45
CA LEU A 192 13.60 -0.26 8.28
C LEU A 192 14.74 0.72 8.60
N SER A 193 15.26 1.39 7.57
CA SER A 193 16.38 2.32 7.69
C SER A 193 16.04 3.51 8.60
N LEU A 194 14.89 4.15 8.38
CA LEU A 194 14.42 5.26 9.21
C LEU A 194 14.18 4.84 10.66
N SER A 195 13.68 3.63 10.89
CA SER A 195 13.44 3.11 12.25
C SER A 195 14.74 2.79 12.99
N ILE A 196 15.81 2.42 12.29
CA ILE A 196 17.12 2.17 12.89
C ILE A 196 17.85 3.47 13.23
N LEU A 197 17.54 4.56 12.51
CA LEU A 197 18.17 5.87 12.72
C LEU A 197 17.58 6.66 13.89
N VAL A 198 16.38 6.35 14.35
CA VAL A 198 15.74 6.97 15.53
C VAL A 198 16.28 6.39 16.83
#